data_5e46e6b74475840a4b0229c9a40f532e
#
_entry.id   5e46e6b74475840a4b0229c9a40f532e
#
_cell.length_a   1.000
_cell.length_b   1.000
_cell.length_c   1.000
_cell.angle_alpha   90.00
_cell.angle_beta   90.00
_cell.angle_gamma   90.00
#
_symmetry.space_group_name_H-M   'P 1'
#
loop_
_entity.id
_entity.type
_entity.pdbx_description
1 polymer ?
#
loop_
_entity_poly.entity_id
_entity_poly.type
_entity_poly.pdbx_seq_one_letter_code
_entity_poly.pdbx_strand_id
1 'polypeptide(L)'
;LRELMQARYGGYGVGWIDAGNELNKYKRTIMHSFSGLTEHMVMKRDSYTFANGGIAERYYPMASGASVSLHSKAEYPHVAKWNVARLYCKAPAGLSINMSVDGGTSSFRSLGAASGLQVVETKQSMNNIHYSLSGSGATLFGVALESDNGIIIDNFSMRGSSGTTLSKIPEATLCD
;
A
#
# COMPACT_ATOMS: atom_id res chain seq x y z
N LEU A 1 -7.15 -14.67 12.08
CA LEU A 1 -5.84 -15.32 11.98
C LEU A 1 -4.71 -14.36 12.35
N ARG A 2 -4.54 -13.19 11.66
CA ARG A 2 -3.44 -12.24 11.92
C ARG A 2 -3.31 -11.87 13.39
N GLU A 3 -4.37 -11.37 14.04
CA GLU A 3 -4.37 -11.02 15.46
C GLU A 3 -3.88 -12.15 16.36
N LEU A 4 -4.38 -13.37 16.16
CA LEU A 4 -4.00 -14.54 16.94
C LEU A 4 -2.52 -14.93 16.76
N MET A 5 -2.02 -14.83 15.55
CA MET A 5 -0.62 -15.14 15.24
C MET A 5 0.31 -14.07 15.82
N GLN A 6 -0.04 -12.79 15.68
CA GLN A 6 0.72 -11.69 16.25
C GLN A 6 0.70 -11.71 17.78
N ALA A 7 -0.42 -12.05 18.40
CA ALA A 7 -0.51 -12.24 19.86
C ALA A 7 0.41 -13.37 20.35
N ARG A 8 0.57 -14.43 19.57
CA ARG A 8 1.39 -15.60 19.95
C ARG A 8 2.88 -15.44 19.66
N TYR A 9 3.23 -14.84 18.53
CA TYR A 9 4.60 -14.80 17.99
C TYR A 9 5.20 -13.39 17.97
N GLY A 10 4.46 -12.40 18.44
CA GLY A 10 4.84 -11.00 18.37
C GLY A 10 4.57 -10.38 17.00
N GLY A 11 4.69 -9.06 16.93
CA GLY A 11 4.42 -8.25 15.75
C GLY A 11 3.12 -7.47 15.87
N TYR A 12 2.99 -6.48 15.00
CA TYR A 12 1.85 -5.55 14.94
C TYR A 12 1.56 -5.19 13.49
N GLY A 13 0.39 -4.57 13.27
CA GLY A 13 0.03 -3.97 12.01
C GLY A 13 -0.84 -4.84 11.13
N VAL A 14 -1.37 -4.21 10.10
CA VAL A 14 -2.32 -4.82 9.16
C VAL A 14 -1.67 -5.42 7.92
N GLY A 15 -0.35 -5.27 7.78
CA GLY A 15 0.38 -5.69 6.58
C GLY A 15 0.00 -4.86 5.36
N TRP A 16 -0.05 -5.48 4.20
CA TRP A 16 -0.33 -4.83 2.93
C TRP A 16 -1.76 -4.31 2.79
N ILE A 17 -1.87 -3.04 2.33
CA ILE A 17 -3.11 -2.38 1.95
C ILE A 17 -2.92 -1.77 0.56
N ASP A 18 -3.73 -2.19 -0.40
CA ASP A 18 -3.76 -1.63 -1.75
C ASP A 18 -4.07 -0.12 -1.71
N ALA A 19 -3.34 0.70 -2.48
CA ALA A 19 -3.39 2.17 -2.36
C ALA A 19 -4.76 2.77 -2.74
N GLY A 20 -5.46 2.21 -3.71
CA GLY A 20 -6.71 2.77 -4.26
C GLY A 20 -7.85 1.76 -4.35
N ASN A 21 -7.88 0.73 -3.54
CA ASN A 21 -8.89 -0.32 -3.61
C ASN A 21 -10.15 0.04 -2.81
N GLU A 22 -11.26 0.27 -3.51
CA GLU A 22 -12.58 0.55 -2.92
C GLU A 22 -13.05 -0.52 -1.92
N LEU A 23 -12.64 -1.77 -2.09
CA LEU A 23 -13.03 -2.85 -1.18
C LEU A 23 -12.37 -2.76 0.20
N ASN A 24 -11.33 -1.95 0.36
CA ASN A 24 -10.70 -1.73 1.65
C ASN A 24 -11.65 -1.10 2.69
N LYS A 25 -12.70 -0.40 2.26
CA LYS A 25 -13.74 0.14 3.16
C LYS A 25 -14.47 -0.93 3.97
N TYR A 26 -14.48 -2.18 3.50
CA TYR A 26 -15.10 -3.31 4.20
C TYR A 26 -14.15 -4.02 5.16
N LYS A 27 -12.85 -3.65 5.21
CA LYS A 27 -11.91 -4.23 6.17
C LYS A 27 -12.27 -3.79 7.59
N ARG A 28 -12.26 -4.75 8.52
CA ARG A 28 -12.56 -4.50 9.93
C ARG A 28 -11.38 -3.91 10.72
N THR A 29 -10.19 -3.99 10.15
CA THR A 29 -8.93 -3.64 10.82
C THR A 29 -8.45 -2.23 10.51
N ILE A 30 -8.92 -1.63 9.41
CA ILE A 30 -8.46 -0.32 8.96
C ILE A 30 -9.59 0.47 8.30
N MET A 31 -9.59 1.77 8.50
CA MET A 31 -10.30 2.72 7.65
C MET A 31 -9.32 3.21 6.58
N HIS A 32 -9.77 3.19 5.34
CA HIS A 32 -8.98 3.59 4.18
C HIS A 32 -9.78 4.56 3.33
N SER A 33 -9.17 5.68 2.99
CA SER A 33 -9.70 6.61 2.00
C SER A 33 -8.57 7.06 1.06
N PHE A 34 -8.95 7.38 -0.17
CA PHE A 34 -8.01 7.82 -1.20
C PHE A 34 -8.71 8.75 -2.19
N SER A 35 -7.90 9.52 -2.92
CA SER A 35 -8.35 10.35 -4.04
C SER A 35 -7.28 10.40 -5.13
N GLY A 36 -7.68 10.71 -6.37
CA GLY A 36 -6.78 10.88 -7.51
C GLY A 36 -6.07 9.61 -7.97
N LEU A 37 -6.58 8.44 -7.65
CA LEU A 37 -6.06 7.13 -8.05
C LEU A 37 -7.06 6.40 -8.93
N THR A 38 -6.57 5.77 -10.00
CA THR A 38 -7.38 4.93 -10.90
C THR A 38 -6.98 3.48 -10.74
N GLU A 39 -7.93 2.61 -10.39
CA GLU A 39 -7.64 1.18 -10.22
C GLU A 39 -7.47 0.48 -11.56
N HIS A 40 -6.33 -0.15 -11.76
CA HIS A 40 -6.06 -1.12 -12.81
C HIS A 40 -5.87 -2.49 -12.15
N MET A 41 -6.72 -3.44 -12.49
CA MET A 41 -6.71 -4.78 -11.89
C MET A 41 -6.82 -5.86 -12.96
N VAL A 42 -6.25 -7.01 -12.69
CA VAL A 42 -6.17 -8.12 -13.65
C VAL A 42 -7.53 -8.58 -14.19
N MET A 43 -8.60 -8.41 -13.41
CA MET A 43 -9.95 -8.75 -13.83
C MET A 43 -10.55 -7.73 -14.82
N LYS A 44 -9.99 -6.52 -14.90
CA LYS A 44 -10.34 -5.47 -15.85
C LYS A 44 -9.27 -5.42 -16.95
N ARG A 45 -9.30 -6.39 -17.84
CA ARG A 45 -8.22 -6.66 -18.82
C ARG A 45 -7.89 -5.48 -19.74
N ASP A 46 -8.85 -4.63 -20.05
CA ASP A 46 -8.68 -3.53 -20.99
C ASP A 46 -7.77 -2.41 -20.45
N SER A 47 -7.61 -2.34 -19.14
CA SER A 47 -6.80 -1.31 -18.48
C SER A 47 -5.57 -1.86 -17.74
N TYR A 48 -5.43 -3.19 -17.65
CA TYR A 48 -4.35 -3.82 -16.90
C TYR A 48 -3.24 -4.34 -17.81
N THR A 49 -1.99 -4.07 -17.44
CA THR A 49 -0.80 -4.65 -18.09
C THR A 49 0.02 -5.43 -17.08
N PHE A 50 0.39 -6.66 -17.42
CA PHE A 50 1.17 -7.54 -16.53
C PHE A 50 2.54 -6.96 -16.18
N ALA A 51 3.16 -6.18 -17.07
CA ALA A 51 4.45 -5.53 -16.81
C ALA A 51 4.39 -4.47 -15.69
N ASN A 52 3.22 -3.94 -15.39
CA ASN A 52 3.01 -2.96 -14.32
C ASN A 52 2.37 -3.57 -13.06
N GLY A 53 1.87 -4.79 -13.14
CA GLY A 53 1.26 -5.48 -12.01
C GLY A 53 2.33 -6.10 -11.10
N GLY A 54 2.07 -6.14 -9.80
CA GLY A 54 2.84 -6.89 -8.82
C GLY A 54 2.04 -8.09 -8.30
N ILE A 55 2.49 -8.70 -7.23
CA ILE A 55 1.85 -9.84 -6.57
C ILE A 55 0.39 -9.58 -6.16
N ALA A 56 0.03 -8.30 -5.91
CA ALA A 56 -1.34 -7.90 -5.63
C ALA A 56 -2.26 -7.88 -6.87
N GLU A 57 -1.71 -8.10 -8.07
CA GLU A 57 -2.41 -8.07 -9.36
C GLU A 57 -3.20 -6.77 -9.59
N ARG A 58 -2.71 -5.67 -9.01
CA ARG A 58 -3.29 -4.31 -9.07
C ARG A 58 -2.21 -3.26 -9.07
N TYR A 59 -2.51 -2.12 -9.68
CA TYR A 59 -1.74 -0.90 -9.58
C TYR A 59 -2.63 0.31 -9.80
N TYR A 60 -2.17 1.49 -9.38
CA TYR A 60 -2.97 2.70 -9.29
C TYR A 60 -2.23 3.88 -9.92
N PRO A 61 -2.36 4.12 -11.25
CA PRO A 61 -1.90 5.37 -11.84
C PRO A 61 -2.49 6.56 -11.11
N MET A 62 -1.65 7.57 -10.87
CA MET A 62 -1.97 8.74 -10.10
C MET A 62 -2.31 9.92 -11.03
N ALA A 63 -3.39 10.65 -10.74
CA ALA A 63 -3.61 11.99 -11.26
C ALA A 63 -2.59 12.99 -10.70
N SER A 64 -2.57 14.23 -11.18
CA SER A 64 -1.58 15.25 -10.78
C SER A 64 -1.58 15.58 -9.28
N GLY A 65 -2.64 15.24 -8.57
CA GLY A 65 -2.73 15.29 -7.10
C GLY A 65 -3.49 14.07 -6.62
N ALA A 66 -2.93 13.34 -5.65
CA ALA A 66 -3.55 12.16 -5.08
C ALA A 66 -3.36 12.14 -3.57
N SER A 67 -4.19 11.40 -2.87
CA SER A 67 -4.03 11.17 -1.44
C SER A 67 -4.38 9.74 -1.06
N VAL A 68 -3.72 9.26 0.00
CA VAL A 68 -4.02 7.99 0.66
C VAL A 68 -4.02 8.22 2.15
N SER A 69 -5.10 7.84 2.81
CA SER A 69 -5.24 7.92 4.27
C SER A 69 -5.55 6.54 4.83
N LEU A 70 -4.82 6.16 5.85
CA LEU A 70 -4.95 4.89 6.55
C LEU A 70 -5.08 5.19 8.04
N HIS A 71 -6.16 4.70 8.64
CA HIS A 71 -6.46 4.90 10.05
C HIS A 71 -6.84 3.56 10.68
N SER A 72 -6.24 3.21 11.81
CA SER A 72 -6.53 1.96 12.50
C SER A 72 -7.95 1.94 13.05
N LYS A 73 -8.56 0.75 13.04
CA LYS A 73 -9.75 0.44 13.82
C LYS A 73 -9.30 -0.34 15.06
N ALA A 74 -9.65 0.15 16.23
CA ALA A 74 -9.17 -0.41 17.50
C ALA A 74 -9.82 -1.76 17.90
N GLU A 75 -10.47 -2.48 16.97
CA GLU A 75 -11.12 -3.76 17.27
C GLU A 75 -10.14 -4.87 17.68
N TYR A 76 -8.89 -4.79 17.19
CA TYR A 76 -7.88 -5.84 17.40
C TYR A 76 -6.55 -5.19 17.83
N PRO A 77 -6.09 -5.40 19.07
CA PRO A 77 -4.95 -4.66 19.63
C PRO A 77 -3.65 -4.77 18.85
N HIS A 78 -3.32 -5.94 18.29
CA HIS A 78 -2.07 -6.13 17.54
C HIS A 78 -2.12 -5.53 16.14
N VAL A 79 -3.28 -5.51 15.49
CA VAL A 79 -3.43 -4.89 14.16
C VAL A 79 -3.78 -3.40 14.23
N ALA A 80 -4.14 -2.88 15.41
CA ALA A 80 -4.60 -1.49 15.57
C ALA A 80 -3.46 -0.46 15.59
N LYS A 81 -2.21 -0.88 15.65
CA LYS A 81 -1.04 -0.01 15.65
C LYS A 81 0.07 -0.61 14.79
N TRP A 82 0.98 0.21 14.37
CA TRP A 82 2.19 -0.19 13.64
C TRP A 82 3.31 0.82 13.92
N ASN A 83 4.55 0.45 13.67
CA ASN A 83 5.70 1.34 13.82
C ASN A 83 6.53 1.48 12.55
N VAL A 84 6.13 0.77 11.49
CA VAL A 84 6.69 0.90 10.15
C VAL A 84 5.55 1.07 9.15
N ALA A 85 5.64 2.10 8.32
CA ALA A 85 4.79 2.29 7.15
C ALA A 85 5.67 2.43 5.91
N ARG A 86 5.41 1.62 4.87
CA ARG A 86 6.12 1.66 3.60
C ARG A 86 5.14 1.92 2.46
N LEU A 87 5.27 3.06 1.81
CA LEU A 87 4.53 3.38 0.59
C LEU A 87 5.34 2.89 -0.62
N TYR A 88 4.73 2.07 -1.45
CA TYR A 88 5.32 1.49 -2.66
C TYR A 88 4.79 2.19 -3.91
N CYS A 89 5.71 2.71 -4.74
CA CYS A 89 5.36 3.44 -5.96
C CYS A 89 6.44 3.32 -7.05
N LYS A 90 6.06 3.64 -8.28
CA LYS A 90 6.96 3.97 -9.40
C LYS A 90 6.75 5.42 -9.76
N ALA A 91 7.82 6.21 -9.87
CA ALA A 91 7.75 7.64 -10.12
C ALA A 91 8.76 8.04 -11.22
N PRO A 92 8.49 7.74 -12.49
CA PRO A 92 9.42 7.97 -13.59
C PRO A 92 9.76 9.46 -13.82
N ALA A 93 8.88 10.38 -13.40
CA ALA A 93 9.12 11.83 -13.43
C ALA A 93 9.43 12.42 -12.04
N GLY A 94 9.60 11.56 -11.02
CA GLY A 94 9.70 11.99 -9.63
C GLY A 94 8.35 12.19 -8.95
N LEU A 95 8.34 12.29 -7.62
CA LEU A 95 7.13 12.41 -6.81
C LEU A 95 7.41 13.23 -5.56
N SER A 96 6.59 14.22 -5.29
CA SER A 96 6.59 14.96 -4.02
C SER A 96 5.53 14.37 -3.08
N ILE A 97 5.91 14.11 -1.85
CA ILE A 97 5.10 13.47 -0.84
C ILE A 97 5.08 14.31 0.42
N ASN A 98 3.91 14.81 0.80
CA ASN A 98 3.66 15.34 2.13
C ASN A 98 2.99 14.26 2.97
N MET A 99 3.59 13.93 4.10
CA MET A 99 3.12 12.86 4.96
C MET A 99 2.87 13.39 6.37
N SER A 100 1.73 13.06 6.93
CA SER A 100 1.43 13.32 8.34
C SER A 100 1.08 12.03 9.06
N VAL A 101 1.51 11.92 10.31
CA VAL A 101 1.27 10.79 11.21
C VAL A 101 0.49 11.27 12.41
N ASP A 102 -0.58 10.56 12.75
CA ASP A 102 -1.46 10.83 13.89
C ASP A 102 -1.95 12.30 13.98
N GLY A 103 -2.15 12.93 12.80
CA GLY A 103 -2.57 14.34 12.71
C GLY A 103 -1.48 15.36 13.11
N GLY A 104 -0.25 14.90 13.29
CA GLY A 104 0.88 15.78 13.61
C GLY A 104 1.39 16.59 12.41
N THR A 105 2.50 17.28 12.63
CA THR A 105 3.16 18.10 11.60
C THR A 105 3.52 17.27 10.37
N SER A 106 3.19 17.79 9.20
CA SER A 106 3.54 17.13 7.94
C SER A 106 5.04 17.15 7.69
N SER A 107 5.58 16.04 7.24
CA SER A 107 6.95 15.91 6.75
C SER A 107 6.95 15.79 5.22
N PHE A 108 7.92 16.43 4.59
CA PHE A 108 8.08 16.42 3.14
C PHE A 108 9.16 15.41 2.74
N ARG A 109 8.87 14.66 1.67
CA ARG A 109 9.83 13.80 0.97
C ARG A 109 9.73 14.07 -0.53
N SER A 110 10.87 14.07 -1.21
CA SER A 110 10.94 14.14 -2.66
C SER A 110 11.63 12.88 -3.17
N LEU A 111 10.96 12.16 -4.07
CA LEU A 111 11.55 11.07 -4.83
C LEU A 111 12.08 11.59 -6.14
N GLY A 112 13.32 11.26 -6.46
CA GLY A 112 13.88 11.49 -7.78
C GLY A 112 13.21 10.62 -8.85
N ALA A 113 13.36 11.00 -10.10
CA ALA A 113 12.87 10.23 -11.24
C ALA A 113 13.53 8.84 -11.30
N ALA A 114 12.74 7.78 -11.28
CA ALA A 114 13.20 6.41 -11.42
C ALA A 114 12.11 5.53 -12.03
N SER A 115 12.51 4.60 -12.91
CA SER A 115 11.58 3.64 -13.55
C SER A 115 11.29 2.41 -12.69
N GLY A 116 12.19 2.07 -11.76
CA GLY A 116 12.03 0.95 -10.84
C GLY A 116 11.10 1.25 -9.68
N LEU A 117 10.87 0.25 -8.84
CA LEU A 117 10.10 0.37 -7.62
C LEU A 117 10.85 1.27 -6.63
N GLN A 118 10.13 2.20 -6.04
CA GLN A 118 10.59 3.09 -4.97
C GLN A 118 9.76 2.86 -3.72
N VAL A 119 10.42 2.90 -2.56
CA VAL A 119 9.77 2.69 -1.26
C VAL A 119 10.04 3.90 -0.36
N VAL A 120 8.98 4.47 0.18
CA VAL A 120 9.06 5.54 1.18
C VAL A 120 8.74 4.95 2.55
N GLU A 121 9.77 4.79 3.35
CA GLU A 121 9.64 4.21 4.69
C GLU A 121 9.52 5.31 5.76
N THR A 122 8.64 5.07 6.73
CA THR A 122 8.45 5.86 7.94
C THR A 122 8.50 4.93 9.14
N LYS A 123 9.38 5.24 10.10
CA LYS A 123 9.55 4.47 11.34
C LYS A 123 9.22 5.32 12.55
N GLN A 124 8.06 5.12 13.09
CA GLN A 124 7.60 5.64 14.40
C GLN A 124 6.31 4.93 14.81
N SER A 125 6.00 4.90 16.08
CA SER A 125 4.69 4.38 16.53
C SER A 125 3.57 5.24 15.97
N MET A 126 2.57 4.63 15.34
CA MET A 126 1.46 5.34 14.70
C MET A 126 0.19 4.50 14.64
N ASN A 127 -0.96 5.19 14.63
CA ASN A 127 -2.28 4.62 14.37
C ASN A 127 -2.90 5.17 13.09
N ASN A 128 -2.38 6.29 12.59
CA ASN A 128 -2.84 6.96 11.38
C ASN A 128 -1.66 7.38 10.54
N ILE A 129 -1.79 7.29 9.23
CA ILE A 129 -0.87 7.90 8.29
C ILE A 129 -1.64 8.45 7.10
N HIS A 130 -1.28 9.65 6.70
CA HIS A 130 -1.83 10.33 5.54
C HIS A 130 -0.72 10.74 4.60
N TYR A 131 -0.87 10.39 3.33
CA TYR A 131 0.00 10.81 2.24
C TYR A 131 -0.77 11.76 1.32
N SER A 132 -0.22 12.95 1.07
CA SER A 132 -0.63 13.85 0.00
C SER A 132 0.49 13.88 -1.04
N LEU A 133 0.14 13.55 -2.27
CA LEU A 133 1.07 13.26 -3.34
C LEU A 133 0.91 14.25 -4.47
N SER A 134 2.00 14.80 -4.99
CA SER A 134 1.98 15.69 -6.14
C SER A 134 3.09 15.34 -7.13
N GLY A 135 2.73 15.33 -8.39
CA GLY A 135 3.59 14.92 -9.51
C GLY A 135 2.74 14.38 -10.66
N SER A 136 3.36 13.90 -11.69
CA SER A 136 2.68 13.32 -12.85
C SER A 136 3.28 11.97 -13.24
N GLY A 137 2.45 11.07 -13.77
CA GLY A 137 2.88 9.78 -14.29
C GLY A 137 3.35 8.77 -13.23
N ALA A 138 3.14 9.06 -11.94
CA ALA A 138 3.45 8.10 -10.89
C ALA A 138 2.36 7.02 -10.81
N THR A 139 2.77 5.84 -10.36
CA THR A 139 1.91 4.70 -10.10
C THR A 139 2.12 4.23 -8.66
N LEU A 140 1.04 4.14 -7.90
CA LEU A 140 1.06 3.57 -6.55
C LEU A 140 0.66 2.10 -6.59
N PHE A 141 1.18 1.33 -5.65
CA PHE A 141 0.81 -0.07 -5.47
C PHE A 141 0.06 -0.26 -4.15
N GLY A 142 0.65 0.11 -3.04
CA GLY A 142 0.06 -0.06 -1.73
C GLY A 142 0.91 0.52 -0.62
N VAL A 143 0.44 0.32 0.59
CA VAL A 143 1.15 0.67 1.82
C VAL A 143 1.23 -0.57 2.70
N ALA A 144 2.42 -0.96 3.11
CA ALA A 144 2.62 -1.95 4.15
C ALA A 144 2.66 -1.27 5.52
N LEU A 145 1.84 -1.74 6.46
CA LEU A 145 1.73 -1.23 7.82
C LEU A 145 2.12 -2.35 8.79
N GLU A 146 3.29 -2.26 9.36
CA GLU A 146 3.99 -3.38 10.00
C GLU A 146 4.65 -2.98 11.30
N SER A 147 5.28 -3.96 11.95
CA SER A 147 6.24 -3.75 13.03
C SER A 147 7.65 -4.13 12.58
N ASP A 148 8.66 -3.59 13.28
CA ASP A 148 10.08 -3.91 13.02
C ASP A 148 10.42 -5.37 13.31
N ASN A 149 9.59 -6.06 14.08
CA ASN A 149 9.82 -7.43 14.52
C ASN A 149 8.51 -8.20 14.64
N GLY A 150 8.63 -9.52 14.78
CA GLY A 150 7.50 -10.42 14.90
C GLY A 150 7.00 -10.90 13.54
N ILE A 151 5.75 -11.35 13.50
CA ILE A 151 5.15 -11.96 12.31
C ILE A 151 4.21 -10.98 11.59
N ILE A 152 4.34 -10.93 10.27
CA ILE A 152 3.41 -10.22 9.37
C ILE A 152 2.68 -11.26 8.53
N ILE A 153 1.38 -11.07 8.38
CA ILE A 153 0.53 -11.94 7.56
C ILE A 153 -0.21 -11.08 6.56
N ASP A 154 0.14 -11.23 5.30
CA ASP A 154 -0.50 -10.54 4.20
C ASP A 154 -1.53 -11.42 3.49
N ASN A 155 -2.51 -10.76 2.90
CA ASN A 155 -3.53 -11.40 2.10
C ASN A 155 -3.61 -10.71 0.74
N PHE A 156 -3.05 -11.36 -0.27
CA PHE A 156 -3.11 -10.94 -1.68
C PHE A 156 -4.23 -11.63 -2.46
N SER A 157 -5.17 -12.27 -1.79
CA SER A 157 -6.27 -12.93 -2.47
C SER A 157 -7.13 -11.93 -3.25
N MET A 158 -7.41 -12.27 -4.50
CA MET A 158 -8.32 -11.54 -5.35
C MET A 158 -9.57 -12.40 -5.61
N ARG A 159 -10.74 -11.82 -5.33
CA ARG A 159 -12.01 -12.52 -5.56
C ARG A 159 -12.15 -12.87 -7.04
N GLY A 160 -12.40 -14.14 -7.34
CA GLY A 160 -12.55 -14.66 -8.70
C GLY A 160 -11.24 -14.97 -9.43
N SER A 161 -10.07 -14.78 -8.78
CA SER A 161 -8.79 -15.21 -9.31
C SER A 161 -8.45 -16.62 -8.84
N SER A 162 -7.97 -17.44 -9.77
CA SER A 162 -7.42 -18.78 -9.48
C SER A 162 -5.90 -18.74 -9.24
N GLY A 163 -5.28 -17.56 -9.27
CA GLY A 163 -3.83 -17.40 -9.18
C GLY A 163 -3.06 -17.69 -10.49
N THR A 164 -3.72 -18.20 -11.52
CA THR A 164 -3.07 -18.49 -12.81
C THR A 164 -2.57 -17.24 -13.53
N THR A 165 -3.06 -16.08 -13.18
CA THR A 165 -2.61 -14.78 -13.71
C THR A 165 -1.24 -14.37 -13.18
N LEU A 166 -0.84 -14.85 -12.00
CA LEU A 166 0.49 -14.56 -11.43
C LEU A 166 1.62 -15.07 -12.33
N SER A 167 1.43 -16.23 -13.02
CA SER A 167 2.43 -16.77 -13.94
C SER A 167 2.64 -15.92 -15.21
N LYS A 168 1.79 -14.92 -15.45
CA LYS A 168 1.89 -13.99 -16.59
C LYS A 168 2.62 -12.69 -16.22
N ILE A 169 2.88 -12.46 -14.94
CA ILE A 169 3.66 -11.30 -14.49
C ILE A 169 5.14 -11.58 -14.81
N PRO A 170 5.84 -10.67 -15.48
CA PRO A 170 7.26 -10.86 -15.74
C PRO A 170 8.06 -11.04 -14.44
N GLU A 171 9.02 -11.97 -14.45
CA GLU A 171 9.86 -12.27 -13.28
C GLU A 171 10.53 -11.00 -12.71
N ALA A 172 11.07 -10.14 -13.57
CA ALA A 172 11.68 -8.88 -13.16
C ALA A 172 10.69 -7.96 -12.37
N THR A 173 9.40 -8.04 -12.69
CA THR A 173 8.36 -7.26 -11.98
C THR A 173 7.99 -7.88 -10.63
N LEU A 174 8.18 -9.19 -10.48
CA LEU A 174 7.93 -9.89 -9.21
C LEU A 174 9.11 -9.78 -8.24
N CYS A 175 10.33 -9.55 -8.77
CA CYS A 175 11.56 -9.46 -7.98
C CYS A 175 11.92 -8.02 -7.57
N ASP A 176 11.27 -7.00 -8.14
CA ASP A 176 11.39 -5.60 -7.71
C ASP A 176 10.70 -5.40 -6.35
#